data_08ece6c524e3af552bb5e44036e60546
#
_entry.id   08ece6c524e3af552bb5e44036e60546
#
_cell.length_a   1.000
_cell.length_b   1.000
_cell.length_c   1.000
_cell.angle_alpha   90.00
_cell.angle_beta   90.00
_cell.angle_gamma   90.00
#
_symmetry.space_group_name_H-M   'P 1'
#
loop_
_entity.id
_entity.type
_entity.pdbx_description
1 polymer ?
#
loop_
_entity_poly.entity_id
_entity_poly.type
_entity_poly.pdbx_seq_one_letter_code
_entity_poly.pdbx_strand_id
1 'polypeptide(L)'
;EAHAAEDAARKEEAETRNQAEQTAYSIDQLDLSNNSSLKQLGIQEDMLASALKISKLANVPTLAINAAYLYTALGNDGSFFQAKAWNPYSYAGVQLNIPIFAGGQRRAAIKQASLNLSNLQLQRENAERQLQVAVVQSLNNMQTSVKKFSAASATVSQAQRGYDIAVKRYEVGRGTLVDIDNSQLQLTQAELGRNSAIYNFLMAKISLDKILGNHEVKSNHSYIGEYKSMYEKRYGDK
;
A
#
# COMPACT_ATOMS: atom_id res chain seq x y z
N GLU A 1 -6.37 -39.94 28.30
CA GLU A 1 -5.93 -39.43 26.98
C GLU A 1 -6.92 -38.40 26.45
N ALA A 2 -8.26 -38.60 26.50
CA ALA A 2 -9.25 -37.64 25.97
C ALA A 2 -9.22 -36.30 26.73
N HIS A 3 -9.04 -36.29 28.03
CA HIS A 3 -8.99 -35.07 28.85
C HIS A 3 -7.74 -34.20 28.58
N ALA A 4 -6.59 -34.85 28.29
CA ALA A 4 -5.37 -34.16 27.94
C ALA A 4 -5.44 -33.52 26.53
N ALA A 5 -6.18 -34.14 25.59
CA ALA A 5 -6.43 -33.58 24.27
C ALA A 5 -7.39 -32.38 24.32
N GLU A 6 -8.39 -32.42 25.20
CA GLU A 6 -9.34 -31.30 25.41
C GLU A 6 -8.66 -30.10 26.07
N ASP A 7 -7.77 -30.31 27.04
CA ASP A 7 -6.98 -29.26 27.67
C ASP A 7 -5.96 -28.64 26.73
N ALA A 8 -5.39 -29.42 25.83
CA ALA A 8 -4.49 -28.93 24.76
C ALA A 8 -5.25 -28.05 23.75
N ALA A 9 -6.45 -28.50 23.31
CA ALA A 9 -7.30 -27.73 22.41
C ALA A 9 -7.76 -26.39 23.01
N ARG A 10 -8.15 -26.38 24.30
CA ARG A 10 -8.51 -25.15 25.03
C ARG A 10 -7.34 -24.18 25.17
N LYS A 11 -6.12 -24.66 25.37
CA LYS A 11 -4.92 -23.80 25.41
C LYS A 11 -4.63 -23.22 24.05
N GLU A 12 -4.77 -23.99 22.98
CA GLU A 12 -4.57 -23.52 21.59
C GLU A 12 -5.62 -22.49 21.17
N GLU A 13 -6.89 -22.68 21.59
CA GLU A 13 -7.94 -21.67 21.39
C GLU A 13 -7.67 -20.38 22.18
N ALA A 14 -7.22 -20.49 23.42
CA ALA A 14 -6.87 -19.32 24.23
C ALA A 14 -5.66 -18.56 23.69
N GLU A 15 -4.64 -19.26 23.18
CA GLU A 15 -3.48 -18.66 22.53
C GLU A 15 -3.86 -17.98 21.20
N THR A 16 -4.70 -18.61 20.38
CA THR A 16 -5.22 -18.02 19.14
C THR A 16 -6.07 -16.79 19.39
N ARG A 17 -6.92 -16.82 20.42
CA ARG A 17 -7.72 -15.67 20.82
C ARG A 17 -6.84 -14.51 21.32
N ASN A 18 -5.86 -14.77 22.19
CA ASN A 18 -4.92 -13.75 22.67
C ASN A 18 -4.07 -13.17 21.54
N GLN A 19 -3.67 -14.00 20.55
CA GLN A 19 -2.98 -13.52 19.36
C GLN A 19 -3.88 -12.65 18.48
N ALA A 20 -5.15 -13.01 18.32
CA ALA A 20 -6.13 -12.22 17.58
C ALA A 20 -6.39 -10.86 18.28
N GLU A 21 -6.54 -10.84 19.61
CA GLU A 21 -6.72 -9.61 20.38
C GLU A 21 -5.47 -8.71 20.33
N GLN A 22 -4.26 -9.26 20.44
CA GLN A 22 -3.02 -8.51 20.29
C GLN A 22 -2.84 -7.96 18.85
N THR A 23 -3.26 -8.71 17.86
CA THR A 23 -3.21 -8.28 16.46
C THR A 23 -4.23 -7.16 16.20
N ALA A 24 -5.44 -7.28 16.74
CA ALA A 24 -6.47 -6.25 16.65
C ALA A 24 -6.03 -4.94 17.33
N TYR A 25 -5.46 -5.03 18.53
CA TYR A 25 -4.92 -3.87 19.24
C TYR A 25 -3.75 -3.20 18.48
N SER A 26 -2.93 -3.99 17.82
CA SER A 26 -1.82 -3.47 16.99
C SER A 26 -2.30 -2.76 15.73
N ILE A 27 -3.48 -3.13 15.20
CA ILE A 27 -4.06 -2.52 13.99
C ILE A 27 -4.62 -1.13 14.29
N ASP A 28 -5.25 -0.95 15.45
CA ASP A 28 -5.84 0.32 15.86
C ASP A 28 -4.78 1.42 16.10
N GLN A 29 -3.52 1.01 16.32
CA GLN A 29 -2.37 1.90 16.48
C GLN A 29 -1.63 2.20 15.16
N LEU A 30 -1.98 1.53 14.06
CA LEU A 30 -1.32 1.72 12.77
C LEU A 30 -1.93 2.89 12.00
N ASP A 31 -1.18 3.97 11.91
CA ASP A 31 -1.57 5.14 11.15
C ASP A 31 -1.44 4.90 9.64
N LEU A 32 -2.58 4.76 8.96
CA LEU A 32 -2.68 4.63 7.50
C LEU A 32 -2.70 6.00 6.79
N SER A 33 -2.67 7.10 7.52
CA SER A 33 -2.76 8.47 6.95
C SER A 33 -1.63 8.77 5.96
N ASN A 34 -0.49 8.11 6.11
CA ASN A 34 0.67 8.25 5.23
C ASN A 34 0.60 7.40 3.95
N ASN A 35 -0.40 6.52 3.82
CA ASN A 35 -0.56 5.70 2.63
C ASN A 35 -0.81 6.56 1.38
N SER A 36 0.03 6.38 0.35
CA SER A 36 -0.03 7.18 -0.88
C SER A 36 -1.36 7.05 -1.61
N SER A 37 -1.98 5.87 -1.62
CA SER A 37 -3.27 5.63 -2.28
C SER A 37 -4.40 6.36 -1.56
N LEU A 38 -4.41 6.37 -0.22
CA LEU A 38 -5.40 7.11 0.57
C LEU A 38 -5.23 8.62 0.42
N LYS A 39 -4.00 9.12 0.39
CA LYS A 39 -3.71 10.54 0.10
C LYS A 39 -4.22 10.93 -1.29
N GLN A 40 -4.00 10.10 -2.29
CA GLN A 40 -4.49 10.35 -3.64
C GLN A 40 -6.03 10.41 -3.68
N LEU A 41 -6.71 9.48 -3.01
CA LEU A 41 -8.18 9.50 -2.91
C LEU A 41 -8.68 10.73 -2.15
N GLY A 42 -7.98 11.16 -1.10
CA GLY A 42 -8.29 12.41 -0.38
C GLY A 42 -8.21 13.64 -1.28
N ILE A 43 -7.14 13.77 -2.08
CA ILE A 43 -7.01 14.88 -3.05
C ILE A 43 -8.13 14.83 -4.11
N GLN A 44 -8.50 13.64 -4.58
CA GLN A 44 -9.62 13.49 -5.52
C GLN A 44 -10.96 13.88 -4.87
N GLU A 45 -11.15 13.57 -3.57
CA GLU A 45 -12.33 14.00 -2.81
C GLU A 45 -12.43 15.53 -2.73
N ASP A 46 -11.34 16.22 -2.44
CA ASP A 46 -11.28 17.67 -2.43
C ASP A 46 -11.57 18.29 -3.81
N MET A 47 -11.08 17.65 -4.89
CA MET A 47 -11.41 18.07 -6.25
C MET A 47 -12.89 17.92 -6.56
N LEU A 48 -13.53 16.79 -6.21
CA LEU A 48 -14.97 16.59 -6.43
C LEU A 48 -15.82 17.48 -5.53
N ALA A 49 -15.40 17.73 -4.29
CA ALA A 49 -16.04 18.69 -3.40
C ALA A 49 -16.01 20.11 -3.99
N SER A 50 -14.88 20.51 -4.59
CA SER A 50 -14.75 21.76 -5.31
C SER A 50 -15.63 21.82 -6.56
N ALA A 51 -15.71 20.73 -7.33
CA ALA A 51 -16.59 20.61 -8.50
C ALA A 51 -18.09 20.73 -8.11
N LEU A 52 -18.48 20.12 -6.97
CA LEU A 52 -19.82 20.26 -6.41
C LEU A 52 -20.09 21.72 -6.01
N LYS A 53 -19.13 22.41 -5.39
CA LYS A 53 -19.23 23.82 -5.03
C LYS A 53 -19.40 24.69 -6.27
N ILE A 54 -18.62 24.45 -7.33
CA ILE A 54 -18.75 25.15 -8.62
C ILE A 54 -20.15 24.92 -9.23
N SER A 55 -20.64 23.68 -9.21
CA SER A 55 -21.98 23.35 -9.71
C SER A 55 -23.08 24.10 -8.95
N LYS A 56 -22.94 24.27 -7.63
CA LYS A 56 -23.87 25.09 -6.80
C LYS A 56 -23.77 26.58 -7.13
N LEU A 57 -22.56 27.09 -7.37
CA LEU A 57 -22.32 28.49 -7.75
C LEU A 57 -22.85 28.83 -9.16
N ALA A 58 -23.09 27.86 -10.03
CA ALA A 58 -23.68 28.09 -11.34
C ALA A 58 -25.11 28.70 -11.27
N ASN A 59 -25.73 28.74 -10.11
CA ASN A 59 -27.01 29.45 -9.86
C ASN A 59 -26.85 30.92 -9.47
N VAL A 60 -25.61 31.37 -9.23
CA VAL A 60 -25.30 32.76 -8.82
C VAL A 60 -25.11 33.62 -10.06
N PRO A 61 -25.54 34.92 -10.05
CA PRO A 61 -25.25 35.86 -11.12
C PRO A 61 -23.74 35.99 -11.35
N THR A 62 -23.32 36.08 -12.61
CA THR A 62 -21.92 36.28 -12.98
C THR A 62 -21.74 37.64 -13.62
N LEU A 63 -20.71 38.39 -13.18
CA LEU A 63 -20.29 39.64 -13.74
C LEU A 63 -18.97 39.46 -14.47
N ALA A 64 -18.93 39.78 -15.75
CA ALA A 64 -17.72 39.74 -16.57
C ALA A 64 -17.38 41.16 -17.06
N ILE A 65 -16.12 41.52 -17.01
CA ILE A 65 -15.57 42.74 -17.59
C ILE A 65 -14.73 42.34 -18.79
N ASN A 66 -15.06 42.86 -19.98
CA ASN A 66 -14.39 42.56 -21.21
C ASN A 66 -13.80 43.85 -21.78
N ALA A 67 -12.53 43.81 -22.19
CA ALA A 67 -11.88 44.89 -22.93
C ALA A 67 -11.02 44.26 -24.00
N ALA A 68 -11.10 44.81 -25.24
CA ALA A 68 -10.24 44.36 -26.29
C ALA A 68 -9.80 45.54 -27.15
N TYR A 69 -8.60 45.43 -27.69
CA TYR A 69 -8.02 46.33 -28.68
C TYR A 69 -7.61 45.47 -29.87
N LEU A 70 -8.21 45.76 -31.02
CA LEU A 70 -8.10 44.95 -32.24
C LEU A 70 -7.76 45.83 -33.42
N TYR A 71 -7.00 45.30 -34.35
CA TYR A 71 -6.84 45.92 -35.67
C TYR A 71 -7.68 45.13 -36.66
N THR A 72 -8.56 45.80 -37.38
CA THR A 72 -9.40 45.19 -38.39
C THR A 72 -9.02 45.72 -39.75
N ALA A 73 -8.63 44.86 -40.68
CA ALA A 73 -8.42 45.20 -42.05
C ALA A 73 -9.71 44.93 -42.86
N LEU A 74 -10.26 45.94 -43.47
CA LEU A 74 -11.40 45.86 -44.37
C LEU A 74 -10.93 46.25 -45.77
N GLY A 75 -10.92 45.32 -46.71
CA GLY A 75 -10.54 45.57 -48.10
C GLY A 75 -11.00 44.43 -48.98
N ASN A 76 -11.58 44.80 -50.15
CA ASN A 76 -12.05 43.85 -51.16
C ASN A 76 -10.98 43.52 -52.24
N ASP A 77 -9.83 44.23 -52.23
CA ASP A 77 -8.92 44.28 -53.39
C ASP A 77 -7.50 43.73 -53.11
N GLY A 78 -7.35 42.79 -52.15
CA GLY A 78 -6.01 42.25 -51.82
C GLY A 78 -5.06 43.24 -51.14
N SER A 79 -5.53 44.41 -50.71
CA SER A 79 -4.78 45.50 -50.06
C SER A 79 -4.48 45.22 -48.58
N PHE A 80 -4.64 44.00 -48.11
CA PHE A 80 -4.38 43.60 -46.73
C PHE A 80 -2.93 43.90 -46.23
N PHE A 81 -2.00 44.02 -47.17
CA PHE A 81 -0.60 44.33 -46.86
C PHE A 81 -0.29 45.82 -46.75
N GLN A 82 -1.27 46.72 -47.04
CA GLN A 82 -1.09 48.13 -46.92
C GLN A 82 -1.48 48.60 -45.49
N ALA A 83 -0.61 49.31 -44.81
CA ALA A 83 -0.85 49.83 -43.45
C ALA A 83 -2.13 50.66 -43.32
N LYS A 84 -2.60 51.29 -44.42
CA LYS A 84 -3.80 52.13 -44.49
C LYS A 84 -5.12 51.32 -44.43
N ALA A 85 -5.09 50.00 -44.64
CA ALA A 85 -6.25 49.12 -44.53
C ALA A 85 -6.60 48.68 -43.13
N TRP A 86 -5.70 48.92 -42.15
CA TRP A 86 -5.84 48.46 -40.78
C TRP A 86 -6.41 49.60 -39.89
N ASN A 87 -7.65 49.40 -39.46
CA ASN A 87 -8.31 50.34 -38.55
C ASN A 87 -8.24 49.82 -37.12
N PRO A 88 -7.73 50.61 -36.16
CA PRO A 88 -7.79 50.26 -34.76
C PRO A 88 -9.23 50.33 -34.25
N TYR A 89 -9.64 49.30 -33.52
CA TYR A 89 -10.92 49.24 -32.85
C TYR A 89 -10.73 48.86 -31.41
N SER A 90 -11.31 49.61 -30.47
CA SER A 90 -11.25 49.29 -29.09
C SER A 90 -12.65 49.31 -28.47
N TYR A 91 -12.89 48.37 -27.59
CA TYR A 91 -14.11 48.38 -26.79
C TYR A 91 -13.81 47.96 -25.35
N ALA A 92 -14.62 48.47 -24.41
CA ALA A 92 -14.71 47.99 -23.07
C ALA A 92 -16.19 47.80 -22.71
N GLY A 93 -16.50 46.71 -22.05
CA GLY A 93 -17.89 46.41 -21.67
C GLY A 93 -17.97 45.64 -20.37
N VAL A 94 -19.13 45.77 -19.72
CA VAL A 94 -19.50 45.02 -18.51
C VAL A 94 -20.72 44.17 -18.84
N GLN A 95 -20.64 42.86 -18.59
CA GLN A 95 -21.70 41.90 -18.83
C GLN A 95 -22.16 41.30 -17.51
N LEU A 96 -23.43 41.44 -17.17
CA LEU A 96 -24.07 40.75 -16.05
C LEU A 96 -24.97 39.64 -16.59
N ASN A 97 -24.69 38.41 -16.21
CA ASN A 97 -25.49 37.26 -16.57
C ASN A 97 -26.22 36.69 -15.35
N ILE A 98 -27.55 36.80 -15.35
CA ILE A 98 -28.42 36.33 -14.26
C ILE A 98 -29.19 35.10 -14.76
N PRO A 99 -28.82 33.90 -14.32
CA PRO A 99 -29.52 32.69 -14.77
C PRO A 99 -30.86 32.50 -14.05
N ILE A 100 -31.99 32.72 -14.73
CA ILE A 100 -33.33 32.63 -14.14
C ILE A 100 -33.86 31.21 -14.15
N PHE A 101 -33.78 30.50 -15.30
CA PHE A 101 -34.34 29.16 -15.44
C PHE A 101 -33.52 28.34 -16.44
N ALA A 102 -33.29 27.08 -16.13
CA ALA A 102 -32.53 26.13 -16.96
C ALA A 102 -33.19 24.74 -17.05
N GLY A 103 -34.52 24.67 -17.01
CA GLY A 103 -35.25 23.42 -17.25
C GLY A 103 -34.87 22.25 -16.33
N GLY A 104 -34.39 22.51 -15.11
CA GLY A 104 -33.94 21.45 -14.19
C GLY A 104 -32.49 20.97 -14.40
N GLN A 105 -31.84 21.36 -15.51
CA GLN A 105 -30.47 20.91 -15.85
C GLN A 105 -29.45 21.18 -14.75
N ARG A 106 -29.53 22.34 -14.09
CA ARG A 106 -28.62 22.70 -12.98
C ARG A 106 -28.83 21.84 -11.74
N ARG A 107 -30.10 21.53 -11.40
CA ARG A 107 -30.40 20.61 -10.28
C ARG A 107 -29.86 19.22 -10.58
N ALA A 108 -30.00 18.75 -11.82
CA ALA A 108 -29.43 17.47 -12.25
C ALA A 108 -27.90 17.48 -12.17
N ALA A 109 -27.23 18.55 -12.60
CA ALA A 109 -25.77 18.69 -12.51
C ALA A 109 -25.27 18.68 -11.06
N ILE A 110 -25.94 19.41 -10.14
CA ILE A 110 -25.62 19.41 -8.70
C ILE A 110 -25.80 17.99 -8.12
N LYS A 111 -26.90 17.32 -8.44
CA LYS A 111 -27.14 15.95 -7.98
C LYS A 111 -26.08 14.99 -8.52
N GLN A 112 -25.71 15.09 -9.78
CA GLN A 112 -24.64 14.31 -10.40
C GLN A 112 -23.30 14.53 -9.69
N ALA A 113 -22.91 15.79 -9.45
CA ALA A 113 -21.67 16.11 -8.74
C ALA A 113 -21.70 15.59 -7.29
N SER A 114 -22.84 15.66 -6.61
CA SER A 114 -23.02 15.10 -5.26
C SER A 114 -22.88 13.57 -5.26
N LEU A 115 -23.46 12.87 -6.23
CA LEU A 115 -23.35 11.41 -6.36
C LEU A 115 -21.91 10.99 -6.67
N ASN A 116 -21.21 11.74 -7.52
CA ASN A 116 -19.80 11.47 -7.83
C ASN A 116 -18.93 11.59 -6.58
N LEU A 117 -19.16 12.62 -5.74
CA LEU A 117 -18.47 12.78 -4.47
C LEU A 117 -18.79 11.61 -3.52
N SER A 118 -20.06 11.25 -3.37
CA SER A 118 -20.46 10.12 -2.52
C SER A 118 -19.86 8.79 -3.00
N ASN A 119 -19.82 8.55 -4.31
CA ASN A 119 -19.15 7.37 -4.87
C ASN A 119 -17.66 7.30 -4.52
N LEU A 120 -16.96 8.44 -4.59
CA LEU A 120 -15.55 8.47 -4.22
C LEU A 120 -15.34 8.23 -2.72
N GLN A 121 -16.22 8.77 -1.87
CA GLN A 121 -16.17 8.51 -0.43
C GLN A 121 -16.32 7.03 -0.10
N LEU A 122 -17.28 6.35 -0.76
CA LEU A 122 -17.43 4.89 -0.62
C LEU A 122 -16.22 4.11 -1.15
N GLN A 123 -15.60 4.57 -2.25
CA GLN A 123 -14.38 3.97 -2.77
C GLN A 123 -13.21 4.13 -1.79
N ARG A 124 -13.08 5.30 -1.16
CA ARG A 124 -12.07 5.55 -0.12
C ARG A 124 -12.28 4.63 1.08
N GLU A 125 -13.50 4.55 1.60
CA GLU A 125 -13.84 3.64 2.72
C GLU A 125 -13.52 2.17 2.38
N ASN A 126 -13.84 1.74 1.16
CA ASN A 126 -13.51 0.39 0.71
C ASN A 126 -11.99 0.17 0.61
N ALA A 127 -11.24 1.16 0.12
CA ALA A 127 -9.78 1.12 0.06
C ALA A 127 -9.16 1.04 1.48
N GLU A 128 -9.69 1.79 2.44
CA GLU A 128 -9.26 1.73 3.85
C GLU A 128 -9.46 0.32 4.43
N ARG A 129 -10.62 -0.28 4.20
CA ARG A 129 -10.91 -1.67 4.65
C ARG A 129 -9.97 -2.69 3.99
N GLN A 130 -9.70 -2.55 2.69
CA GLN A 130 -8.75 -3.43 1.99
C GLN A 130 -7.32 -3.29 2.54
N LEU A 131 -6.90 -2.08 2.86
CA LEU A 131 -5.59 -1.85 3.48
C LEU A 131 -5.51 -2.45 4.88
N GLN A 132 -6.56 -2.34 5.69
CA GLN A 132 -6.62 -3.01 7.01
C GLN A 132 -6.45 -4.52 6.89
N VAL A 133 -7.15 -5.15 5.94
CA VAL A 133 -6.98 -6.60 5.67
C VAL A 133 -5.55 -6.92 5.22
N ALA A 134 -4.96 -6.11 4.35
CA ALA A 134 -3.60 -6.30 3.88
C ALA A 134 -2.56 -6.15 5.01
N VAL A 135 -2.78 -5.24 5.97
CA VAL A 135 -1.95 -5.09 7.18
C VAL A 135 -2.00 -6.38 8.01
N VAL A 136 -3.21 -6.87 8.32
CA VAL A 136 -3.39 -8.13 9.09
C VAL A 136 -2.66 -9.28 8.41
N GLN A 137 -2.82 -9.41 7.11
CA GLN A 137 -2.18 -10.48 6.33
C GLN A 137 -0.65 -10.36 6.36
N SER A 138 -0.11 -9.14 6.24
CA SER A 138 1.34 -8.91 6.33
C SER A 138 1.89 -9.25 7.72
N LEU A 139 1.18 -8.88 8.80
CA LEU A 139 1.55 -9.24 10.17
C LEU A 139 1.54 -10.75 10.40
N ASN A 140 0.50 -11.43 9.93
CA ASN A 140 0.40 -12.90 10.03
C ASN A 140 1.52 -13.60 9.24
N ASN A 141 1.85 -13.08 8.05
CA ASN A 141 2.96 -13.59 7.24
C ASN A 141 4.30 -13.40 7.94
N MET A 142 4.52 -12.25 8.60
CA MET A 142 5.71 -12.00 9.41
C MET A 142 5.82 -13.01 10.57
N GLN A 143 4.76 -13.19 11.36
CA GLN A 143 4.75 -14.13 12.46
C GLN A 143 5.02 -15.58 12.02
N THR A 144 4.38 -15.98 10.92
CA THR A 144 4.57 -17.29 10.30
C THR A 144 6.01 -17.48 9.83
N SER A 145 6.60 -16.45 9.23
CA SER A 145 8.00 -16.49 8.77
C SER A 145 8.99 -16.62 9.94
N VAL A 146 8.72 -15.96 11.07
CA VAL A 146 9.53 -16.12 12.29
C VAL A 146 9.46 -17.55 12.81
N LYS A 147 8.26 -18.15 12.87
CA LYS A 147 8.10 -19.56 13.28
C LYS A 147 8.83 -20.52 12.33
N LYS A 148 8.71 -20.30 11.02
CA LYS A 148 9.40 -21.09 9.98
C LYS A 148 10.92 -20.97 10.11
N PHE A 149 11.44 -19.79 10.40
CA PHE A 149 12.88 -19.62 10.62
C PHE A 149 13.38 -20.40 11.83
N SER A 150 12.65 -20.37 12.96
CA SER A 150 13.02 -21.15 14.16
C SER A 150 13.09 -22.65 13.83
N ALA A 151 12.05 -23.18 13.18
CA ALA A 151 12.02 -24.59 12.75
C ALA A 151 13.15 -24.92 11.75
N ALA A 152 13.37 -24.07 10.76
CA ALA A 152 14.43 -24.26 9.77
C ALA A 152 15.82 -24.19 10.40
N SER A 153 16.04 -23.31 11.38
CA SER A 153 17.32 -23.24 12.12
C SER A 153 17.60 -24.52 12.94
N ALA A 154 16.57 -25.10 13.55
CA ALA A 154 16.68 -26.39 14.22
C ALA A 154 17.01 -27.51 13.22
N THR A 155 16.37 -27.50 12.04
CA THR A 155 16.66 -28.46 10.94
C THR A 155 18.09 -28.34 10.46
N VAL A 156 18.63 -27.13 10.26
CA VAL A 156 20.04 -26.91 9.90
C VAL A 156 20.97 -27.50 10.96
N SER A 157 20.70 -27.23 12.25
CA SER A 157 21.50 -27.79 13.33
C SER A 157 21.49 -29.33 13.35
N GLN A 158 20.34 -29.94 13.07
CA GLN A 158 20.22 -31.38 12.97
C GLN A 158 20.94 -31.96 11.75
N ALA A 159 20.79 -31.31 10.58
CA ALA A 159 21.47 -31.72 9.34
C ALA A 159 22.99 -31.60 9.47
N GLN A 160 23.49 -30.55 10.13
CA GLN A 160 24.91 -30.38 10.43
C GLN A 160 25.44 -31.54 11.28
N ARG A 161 24.74 -31.88 12.36
CA ARG A 161 25.11 -33.05 13.18
C ARG A 161 25.12 -34.35 12.38
N GLY A 162 24.15 -34.53 11.47
CA GLY A 162 24.09 -35.68 10.55
C GLY A 162 25.32 -35.75 9.63
N TYR A 163 25.68 -34.61 9.07
CA TYR A 163 26.89 -34.51 8.22
C TYR A 163 28.17 -34.83 9.02
N ASP A 164 28.33 -34.26 10.22
CA ASP A 164 29.49 -34.49 11.07
C ASP A 164 29.62 -35.98 11.46
N ILE A 165 28.51 -36.66 11.70
CA ILE A 165 28.48 -38.09 11.99
C ILE A 165 28.87 -38.91 10.75
N ALA A 166 28.38 -38.54 9.54
CA ALA A 166 28.72 -39.23 8.29
C ALA A 166 30.24 -39.12 8.01
N VAL A 167 30.81 -37.93 8.17
CA VAL A 167 32.26 -37.68 8.04
C VAL A 167 33.05 -38.57 9.02
N LYS A 168 32.69 -38.57 10.31
CA LYS A 168 33.38 -39.38 11.33
C LYS A 168 33.28 -40.88 11.06
N ARG A 169 32.13 -41.37 10.56
CA ARG A 169 31.96 -42.78 10.17
C ARG A 169 32.85 -43.16 9.00
N TYR A 170 33.02 -42.26 8.02
CA TYR A 170 33.90 -42.45 6.89
C TYR A 170 35.36 -42.51 7.33
N GLU A 171 35.80 -41.60 8.20
CA GLU A 171 37.16 -41.54 8.73
C GLU A 171 37.58 -42.83 9.46
N VAL A 172 36.65 -43.46 10.15
CA VAL A 172 36.91 -44.76 10.85
C VAL A 172 36.60 -45.97 10.00
N GLY A 173 36.38 -45.79 8.69
CA GLY A 173 36.17 -46.91 7.74
C GLY A 173 34.79 -47.60 7.86
N ARG A 174 33.79 -46.95 8.52
CA ARG A 174 32.43 -47.48 8.76
C ARG A 174 31.33 -46.79 7.94
N GLY A 175 31.68 -45.86 7.07
CA GLY A 175 30.79 -45.11 6.20
C GLY A 175 31.27 -45.10 4.76
N THR A 176 30.42 -44.67 3.86
CA THR A 176 30.73 -44.49 2.43
C THR A 176 30.80 -43.02 2.05
N LEU A 177 31.46 -42.70 0.94
CA LEU A 177 31.46 -41.30 0.41
C LEU A 177 30.05 -40.86 0.03
N VAL A 178 29.20 -41.79 -0.41
CA VAL A 178 27.78 -41.52 -0.74
C VAL A 178 27.01 -41.08 0.49
N ASP A 179 27.34 -41.60 1.68
CA ASP A 179 26.69 -41.14 2.95
C ASP A 179 27.05 -39.70 3.24
N ILE A 180 28.31 -39.29 3.00
CA ILE A 180 28.75 -37.89 3.15
C ILE A 180 27.99 -36.98 2.15
N ASP A 181 27.97 -37.37 0.88
CA ASP A 181 27.33 -36.60 -0.18
C ASP A 181 25.82 -36.42 0.12
N ASN A 182 25.13 -37.45 0.55
CA ASN A 182 23.72 -37.40 0.93
C ASN A 182 23.48 -36.48 2.13
N SER A 183 24.32 -36.56 3.16
CA SER A 183 24.18 -35.72 4.35
C SER A 183 24.52 -34.25 4.06
N GLN A 184 25.48 -34.00 3.17
CA GLN A 184 25.79 -32.66 2.70
C GLN A 184 24.63 -32.04 1.88
N LEU A 185 24.00 -32.86 1.01
CA LEU A 185 22.81 -32.44 0.29
C LEU A 185 21.68 -32.06 1.24
N GLN A 186 21.43 -32.85 2.28
CA GLN A 186 20.43 -32.53 3.32
C GLN A 186 20.76 -31.25 4.07
N LEU A 187 22.03 -31.02 4.39
CA LEU A 187 22.48 -29.77 5.05
C LEU A 187 22.22 -28.57 4.13
N THR A 188 22.60 -28.66 2.86
CA THR A 188 22.39 -27.59 1.87
C THR A 188 20.90 -27.28 1.70
N GLN A 189 20.05 -28.33 1.63
CA GLN A 189 18.60 -28.14 1.55
C GLN A 189 18.02 -27.46 2.80
N ALA A 190 18.51 -27.80 3.99
CA ALA A 190 18.12 -27.18 5.24
C ALA A 190 18.52 -25.69 5.29
N GLU A 191 19.74 -25.35 4.83
CA GLU A 191 20.22 -23.98 4.73
C GLU A 191 19.40 -23.14 3.74
N LEU A 192 19.05 -23.69 2.58
CA LEU A 192 18.16 -23.05 1.61
C LEU A 192 16.78 -22.77 2.23
N GLY A 193 16.24 -23.74 2.99
CA GLY A 193 14.98 -23.57 3.72
C GLY A 193 15.03 -22.43 4.72
N ARG A 194 16.12 -22.30 5.49
CA ARG A 194 16.33 -21.19 6.42
C ARG A 194 16.42 -19.85 5.70
N ASN A 195 17.18 -19.77 4.61
CA ASN A 195 17.32 -18.54 3.82
C ASN A 195 15.99 -18.11 3.20
N SER A 196 15.17 -19.08 2.75
CA SER A 196 13.82 -18.81 2.24
C SER A 196 12.91 -18.22 3.34
N ALA A 197 13.00 -18.69 4.57
CA ALA A 197 12.23 -18.14 5.69
C ALA A 197 12.61 -16.68 5.99
N ILE A 198 13.90 -16.35 5.95
CA ILE A 198 14.38 -14.97 6.09
C ILE A 198 13.84 -14.08 4.97
N TYR A 199 13.95 -14.54 3.73
CA TYR A 199 13.45 -13.80 2.58
C TYR A 199 11.94 -13.50 2.70
N ASN A 200 11.14 -14.49 3.06
CA ASN A 200 9.70 -14.33 3.24
C ASN A 200 9.36 -13.31 4.35
N PHE A 201 10.13 -13.30 5.43
CA PHE A 201 10.00 -12.29 6.47
C PHE A 201 10.28 -10.87 5.95
N LEU A 202 11.39 -10.70 5.23
CA LEU A 202 11.75 -9.40 4.65
C LEU A 202 10.69 -8.91 3.67
N MET A 203 10.16 -9.80 2.82
CA MET A 203 9.09 -9.45 1.88
C MET A 203 7.79 -9.05 2.59
N ALA A 204 7.41 -9.76 3.65
CA ALA A 204 6.24 -9.40 4.44
C ALA A 204 6.41 -8.03 5.14
N LYS A 205 7.61 -7.75 5.67
CA LYS A 205 7.94 -6.47 6.28
C LYS A 205 7.91 -5.32 5.28
N ILE A 206 8.56 -5.48 4.12
CA ILE A 206 8.54 -4.47 3.05
C ILE A 206 7.11 -4.19 2.58
N SER A 207 6.28 -5.23 2.50
CA SER A 207 4.86 -5.08 2.16
C SER A 207 4.11 -4.26 3.20
N LEU A 208 4.38 -4.48 4.49
CA LEU A 208 3.81 -3.70 5.59
C LEU A 208 4.26 -2.24 5.53
N ASP A 209 5.57 -1.98 5.37
CA ASP A 209 6.13 -0.63 5.27
C ASP A 209 5.52 0.13 4.08
N LYS A 210 5.32 -0.55 2.95
CA LYS A 210 4.62 0.02 1.78
C LYS A 210 3.17 0.40 2.10
N ILE A 211 2.43 -0.46 2.81
CA ILE A 211 1.03 -0.20 3.18
C ILE A 211 0.96 1.01 4.13
N LEU A 212 1.88 1.12 5.07
CA LEU A 212 1.96 2.23 6.02
C LEU A 212 2.47 3.55 5.38
N GLY A 213 2.97 3.49 4.15
CA GLY A 213 3.55 4.66 3.47
C GLY A 213 4.93 5.06 4.01
N ASN A 214 5.60 4.16 4.71
CA ASN A 214 6.97 4.35 5.17
C ASN A 214 7.93 4.10 4.01
N HIS A 215 8.33 5.16 3.33
CA HIS A 215 9.21 5.08 2.15
C HIS A 215 10.71 5.09 2.50
N GLU A 216 11.09 5.03 3.77
CA GLU A 216 12.49 4.87 4.13
C GLU A 216 12.97 3.49 3.71
N VAL A 217 13.71 3.44 2.61
CA VAL A 217 14.44 2.25 2.16
C VAL A 217 15.58 2.01 3.15
N LYS A 218 15.27 1.32 4.25
CA LYS A 218 16.30 0.83 5.16
C LYS A 218 17.17 -0.18 4.43
N SER A 219 18.48 -0.14 4.62
CA SER A 219 19.37 -1.12 4.01
C SER A 219 18.99 -2.54 4.46
N ASN A 220 19.20 -3.55 3.62
CA ASN A 220 18.96 -4.96 3.96
C ASN A 220 19.61 -5.37 5.31
N HIS A 221 20.73 -4.73 5.67
CA HIS A 221 21.44 -4.98 6.93
C HIS A 221 20.62 -4.55 8.16
N SER A 222 19.85 -3.47 8.05
CA SER A 222 18.95 -2.99 9.12
C SER A 222 17.77 -3.95 9.32
N TYR A 223 17.19 -4.49 8.24
CA TYR A 223 16.08 -5.46 8.34
C TYR A 223 16.53 -6.80 8.94
N ILE A 224 17.74 -7.27 8.61
CA ILE A 224 18.31 -8.50 9.19
C ILE A 224 18.58 -8.31 10.69
N GLY A 225 19.07 -7.12 11.10
CA GLY A 225 19.26 -6.77 12.50
C GLY A 225 17.95 -6.77 13.31
N GLU A 226 16.89 -6.16 12.77
CA GLU A 226 15.56 -6.17 13.39
C GLU A 226 14.98 -7.59 13.48
N TYR A 227 15.16 -8.40 12.44
CA TYR A 227 14.74 -9.80 12.46
C TYR A 227 15.44 -10.59 13.57
N LYS A 228 16.75 -10.43 13.69
CA LYS A 228 17.57 -11.07 14.71
C LYS A 228 17.14 -10.63 16.12
N SER A 229 16.92 -9.34 16.31
CA SER A 229 16.45 -8.77 17.58
C SER A 229 15.07 -9.30 17.99
N MET A 230 14.11 -9.39 17.05
CA MET A 230 12.79 -9.97 17.32
C MET A 230 12.87 -11.45 17.69
N TYR A 231 13.75 -12.18 17.01
CA TYR A 231 13.97 -13.60 17.30
C TYR A 231 14.56 -13.78 18.69
N GLU A 232 15.62 -13.05 19.05
CA GLU A 232 16.26 -13.10 20.36
C GLU A 232 15.29 -12.69 21.49
N LYS A 233 14.49 -11.65 21.30
CA LYS A 233 13.49 -11.20 22.27
C LYS A 233 12.38 -12.23 22.53
N ARG A 234 12.06 -13.07 21.56
CA ARG A 234 10.95 -14.04 21.65
C ARG A 234 11.39 -15.44 22.03
N TYR A 235 12.64 -15.82 21.71
CA TYR A 235 13.15 -17.19 21.83
C TYR A 235 14.53 -17.27 22.49
N GLY A 236 15.15 -16.15 22.85
CA GLY A 236 16.50 -16.08 23.41
C GLY A 236 16.65 -16.48 24.88
N ASP A 237 15.55 -16.66 25.61
CA ASP A 237 15.51 -17.02 27.04
C ASP A 237 15.16 -18.52 27.27
N LYS A 238 15.68 -19.42 26.39
CA LYS A 238 15.59 -20.87 26.61
C LYS A 238 16.93 -21.56 26.55
#